data_53ea08e9adf1bd1629d1b04f6c62c6c2
#
_entry.id   53ea08e9adf1bd1629d1b04f6c62c6c2
#
_cell.length_a   1.000
_cell.length_b   1.000
_cell.length_c   1.000
_cell.angle_alpha   90.00
_cell.angle_beta   90.00
_cell.angle_gamma   90.00
#
_symmetry.space_group_name_H-M   'P 1'
#
loop_
_entity.id
_entity.type
_entity.pdbx_description
1 polymer ?
#
loop_
_entity_poly.entity_id
_entity_poly.type
_entity_poly.pdbx_seq_one_letter_code
_entity_poly.pdbx_strand_id
1 'polypeptide(L)'
;FVGAIITGVTLVVTLNQLVLSQELGPVGDQRTRMEDAMEFRRDAEEVLGLGTAPPEPASFMQALMDETQARTENLADAVQESRDEELKETIESYVDGLTENADEVSDTLEKTQFGTFDVLSAVLNFNYSWKIFLARKIRNEHSDALTDEVDEAFDDVIESLGYFGPSREHFKTLYFQWELVNLSRAMLYTAVPALVVTVAMILYYDARAVPGATLGVSNDVLTVSLAVTIAVVPFIILLSYILRIATVAKRTLSIGPFILRETKRSDDLD
;
A
#
# COMPACT_ATOMS: atom_id res chain seq x y z
N PHE A 1 -18.19 28.22 -9.21
CA PHE A 1 -17.85 26.85 -9.65
C PHE A 1 -16.79 26.85 -10.74
N VAL A 2 -16.88 27.62 -11.85
CA VAL A 2 -15.89 27.62 -12.95
C VAL A 2 -14.46 27.79 -12.43
N GLY A 3 -14.18 28.85 -11.64
CA GLY A 3 -12.87 29.08 -11.07
C GLY A 3 -12.37 27.91 -10.19
N ALA A 4 -13.26 27.36 -9.36
CA ALA A 4 -12.92 26.22 -8.51
C ALA A 4 -12.59 24.96 -9.32
N ILE A 5 -13.35 24.63 -10.39
CA ILE A 5 -13.07 23.50 -11.27
C ILE A 5 -11.69 23.67 -11.94
N ILE A 6 -11.40 24.86 -12.47
CA ILE A 6 -10.10 25.16 -13.09
C ILE A 6 -8.97 24.98 -12.07
N THR A 7 -9.14 25.50 -10.84
CA THR A 7 -8.14 25.34 -9.77
C THR A 7 -7.92 23.87 -9.42
N GLY A 8 -8.99 23.09 -9.30
CA GLY A 8 -8.89 21.64 -9.02
C GLY A 8 -8.14 20.88 -10.12
N VAL A 9 -8.45 21.16 -11.39
CA VAL A 9 -7.72 20.56 -12.54
C VAL A 9 -6.26 20.98 -12.52
N THR A 10 -5.97 22.27 -12.29
CA THR A 10 -4.59 22.77 -12.23
C THR A 10 -3.80 22.09 -11.12
N LEU A 11 -4.40 21.89 -9.94
CA LEU A 11 -3.76 21.15 -8.83
C LEU A 11 -3.38 19.74 -9.24
N VAL A 12 -4.29 19.00 -9.88
CA VAL A 12 -4.02 17.63 -10.35
C VAL A 12 -2.93 17.62 -11.41
N VAL A 13 -2.94 18.54 -12.36
CA VAL A 13 -1.89 18.68 -13.37
C VAL A 13 -0.53 18.97 -12.73
N THR A 14 -0.48 19.83 -11.73
CA THR A 14 0.77 20.15 -11.00
C THR A 14 1.31 18.94 -10.24
N LEU A 15 0.44 18.15 -9.58
CA LEU A 15 0.84 16.92 -8.92
C LEU A 15 1.39 15.90 -9.92
N ASN A 16 0.74 15.74 -11.08
CA ASN A 16 1.26 14.89 -12.15
C ASN A 16 2.62 15.33 -12.67
N GLN A 17 2.81 16.63 -12.88
CA GLN A 17 4.10 17.18 -13.32
C GLN A 17 5.20 16.90 -12.29
N LEU A 18 4.90 17.00 -10.99
CA LEU A 18 5.86 16.70 -9.93
C LEU A 18 6.30 15.22 -10.00
N VAL A 19 5.35 14.28 -10.08
CA VAL A 19 5.67 12.85 -10.19
C VAL A 19 6.42 12.57 -11.50
N LEU A 20 5.96 13.10 -12.61
CA LEU A 20 6.61 12.93 -13.90
C LEU A 20 8.04 13.47 -13.92
N SER A 21 8.30 14.58 -13.22
CA SER A 21 9.66 15.16 -13.11
C SER A 21 10.61 14.27 -12.30
N GLN A 22 10.09 13.46 -11.38
CA GLN A 22 10.89 12.46 -10.65
C GLN A 22 11.20 11.23 -11.51
N GLU A 23 10.29 10.86 -12.42
CA GLU A 23 10.46 9.73 -13.33
C GLU A 23 11.33 10.09 -14.55
N LEU A 24 11.20 11.31 -15.08
CA LEU A 24 11.96 11.80 -16.24
C LEU A 24 13.34 12.31 -15.81
N GLY A 25 14.21 11.40 -15.36
CA GLY A 25 15.61 11.72 -15.10
C GLY A 25 16.51 11.54 -16.32
N PRO A 26 17.79 11.97 -16.26
CA PRO A 26 18.79 11.64 -17.26
C PRO A 26 18.89 10.12 -17.48
N VAL A 27 19.25 9.70 -18.68
CA VAL A 27 19.34 8.27 -19.06
C VAL A 27 20.28 7.49 -18.11
N GLY A 28 21.33 8.13 -17.60
CA GLY A 28 22.23 7.54 -16.60
C GLY A 28 21.52 7.18 -15.31
N ASP A 29 20.71 8.08 -14.78
CA ASP A 29 19.95 7.84 -13.52
C ASP A 29 18.89 6.76 -13.73
N GLN A 30 18.23 6.73 -14.89
CA GLN A 30 17.27 5.69 -15.24
C GLN A 30 17.93 4.32 -15.34
N ARG A 31 19.13 4.26 -15.92
CA ARG A 31 19.93 3.04 -15.99
C ARG A 31 20.29 2.53 -14.59
N THR A 32 20.80 3.40 -13.74
CA THR A 32 21.17 3.04 -12.36
C THR A 32 19.97 2.50 -11.59
N ARG A 33 18.82 3.18 -11.65
CA ARG A 33 17.58 2.67 -11.01
C ARG A 33 17.15 1.30 -11.53
N MET A 34 17.34 1.05 -12.84
CA MET A 34 17.05 -0.25 -13.43
C MET A 34 18.03 -1.33 -12.95
N GLU A 35 19.31 -0.99 -12.89
CA GLU A 35 20.36 -1.88 -12.37
C GLU A 35 20.09 -2.23 -10.91
N ASP A 36 19.81 -1.23 -10.06
CA ASP A 36 19.48 -1.40 -8.64
C ASP A 36 18.21 -2.28 -8.44
N ALA A 37 17.16 -2.04 -9.24
CA ALA A 37 15.95 -2.83 -9.19
C ALA A 37 16.16 -4.29 -9.64
N MET A 38 17.03 -4.52 -10.62
CA MET A 38 17.38 -5.86 -11.08
C MET A 38 18.32 -6.58 -10.10
N GLU A 39 19.19 -5.86 -9.39
CA GLU A 39 20.01 -6.38 -8.32
C GLU A 39 19.13 -6.82 -7.16
N PHE A 40 18.27 -5.93 -6.64
CA PHE A 40 17.30 -6.26 -5.60
C PHE A 40 16.46 -7.50 -5.95
N ARG A 41 16.04 -7.61 -7.22
CA ARG A 41 15.26 -8.75 -7.66
C ARG A 41 16.07 -10.06 -7.63
N ARG A 42 17.33 -10.05 -8.03
CA ARG A 42 18.21 -11.22 -7.99
C ARG A 42 18.52 -11.64 -6.55
N ASP A 43 18.78 -10.67 -5.69
CA ASP A 43 19.03 -10.92 -4.26
C ASP A 43 17.77 -11.56 -3.62
N ALA A 44 16.58 -11.05 -3.96
CA ALA A 44 15.33 -11.65 -3.52
C ALA A 44 15.11 -13.06 -4.10
N GLU A 45 15.48 -13.34 -5.34
CA GLU A 45 15.41 -14.68 -5.95
C GLU A 45 16.31 -15.68 -5.21
N GLU A 46 17.50 -15.26 -4.78
CA GLU A 46 18.39 -16.09 -3.97
C GLU A 46 17.77 -16.42 -2.62
N VAL A 47 17.24 -15.42 -1.91
CA VAL A 47 16.57 -15.59 -0.61
C VAL A 47 15.29 -16.42 -0.71
N LEU A 48 14.53 -16.25 -1.78
CA LEU A 48 13.30 -17.01 -2.04
C LEU A 48 13.57 -18.44 -2.53
N GLY A 49 14.82 -18.82 -2.78
CA GLY A 49 15.16 -20.10 -3.38
C GLY A 49 14.54 -20.32 -4.77
N LEU A 50 14.14 -19.24 -5.45
CA LEU A 50 13.47 -19.28 -6.76
C LEU A 50 14.47 -19.00 -7.88
N GLY A 51 14.37 -19.78 -8.97
CA GLY A 51 15.14 -19.48 -10.19
C GLY A 51 14.73 -18.18 -10.88
N THR A 52 13.51 -17.72 -10.65
CA THR A 52 12.98 -16.45 -11.16
C THR A 52 11.79 -16.01 -10.30
N ALA A 53 11.85 -14.82 -9.73
CA ALA A 53 10.76 -14.27 -8.94
C ALA A 53 9.55 -13.86 -9.82
N PRO A 54 8.31 -13.99 -9.32
CA PRO A 54 7.12 -13.57 -10.05
C PRO A 54 7.20 -12.10 -10.51
N PRO A 55 6.74 -11.77 -11.74
CA PRO A 55 6.81 -10.40 -12.23
C PRO A 55 5.77 -9.47 -11.60
N GLU A 56 4.66 -10.02 -11.13
CA GLU A 56 3.58 -9.24 -10.53
C GLU A 56 3.84 -8.96 -9.05
N PRO A 57 3.62 -7.72 -8.58
CA PRO A 57 3.88 -7.33 -7.20
C PRO A 57 3.14 -8.18 -6.15
N ALA A 58 1.87 -8.53 -6.40
CA ALA A 58 1.09 -9.36 -5.48
C ALA A 58 1.69 -10.77 -5.37
N SER A 59 1.98 -11.41 -6.52
CA SER A 59 2.60 -12.74 -6.58
C SER A 59 4.02 -12.75 -5.99
N PHE A 60 4.78 -11.66 -6.15
CA PHE A 60 6.09 -11.51 -5.53
C PHE A 60 5.97 -11.46 -4.00
N MET A 61 5.02 -10.67 -3.47
CA MET A 61 4.77 -10.62 -2.02
C MET A 61 4.27 -11.94 -1.47
N GLN A 62 3.44 -12.66 -2.23
CA GLN A 62 2.99 -14.00 -1.88
C GLN A 62 4.19 -14.94 -1.74
N ALA A 63 5.06 -15.01 -2.74
CA ALA A 63 6.24 -15.86 -2.69
C ALA A 63 7.18 -15.50 -1.52
N LEU A 64 7.33 -14.21 -1.21
CA LEU A 64 8.10 -13.76 -0.05
C LEU A 64 7.45 -14.18 1.27
N MET A 65 6.12 -14.16 1.34
CA MET A 65 5.37 -14.60 2.52
C MET A 65 5.53 -16.12 2.72
N ASP A 66 5.33 -16.90 1.65
CA ASP A 66 5.43 -18.36 1.68
C ASP A 66 6.85 -18.80 2.13
N GLU A 67 7.90 -18.16 1.60
CA GLU A 67 9.28 -18.45 2.01
C GLU A 67 9.54 -18.04 3.47
N THR A 68 9.02 -16.89 3.90
CA THR A 68 9.17 -16.47 5.29
C THR A 68 8.48 -17.45 6.25
N GLN A 69 7.31 -17.97 5.90
CA GLN A 69 6.64 -19.02 6.67
C GLN A 69 7.49 -20.30 6.72
N ALA A 70 8.01 -20.77 5.59
CA ALA A 70 8.86 -21.96 5.55
C ALA A 70 10.11 -21.83 6.44
N ARG A 71 10.78 -20.66 6.40
CA ARG A 71 11.92 -20.38 7.29
C ARG A 71 11.52 -20.30 8.75
N THR A 72 10.32 -19.81 9.03
CA THR A 72 9.79 -19.73 10.39
C THR A 72 9.45 -21.14 10.94
N GLU A 73 8.93 -22.03 10.10
CA GLU A 73 8.73 -23.44 10.44
C GLU A 73 10.08 -24.15 10.71
N ASN A 74 11.10 -23.87 9.90
CA ASN A 74 12.45 -24.41 10.14
C ASN A 74 13.02 -23.94 11.50
N LEU A 75 12.76 -22.68 11.90
CA LEU A 75 13.13 -22.20 13.23
C LEU A 75 12.41 -22.96 14.35
N ALA A 76 11.11 -23.24 14.17
CA ALA A 76 10.34 -24.07 15.12
C ALA A 76 10.90 -25.49 15.23
N ASP A 77 11.30 -26.08 14.10
CA ASP A 77 11.90 -27.43 14.08
C ASP A 77 13.28 -27.44 14.75
N ALA A 78 14.12 -26.46 14.44
CA ALA A 78 15.46 -26.36 15.01
C ALA A 78 15.45 -26.23 16.55
N VAL A 79 14.48 -25.53 17.12
CA VAL A 79 14.38 -25.39 18.58
C VAL A 79 13.91 -26.64 19.30
N GLN A 80 13.29 -27.61 18.62
CA GLN A 80 12.78 -28.85 19.26
C GLN A 80 13.88 -29.65 19.95
N GLU A 81 15.12 -29.58 19.46
CA GLU A 81 16.28 -30.26 20.05
C GLU A 81 16.88 -29.50 21.27
N SER A 82 16.44 -28.26 21.53
CA SER A 82 16.87 -27.48 22.67
C SER A 82 16.45 -28.15 23.99
N ARG A 83 17.23 -27.93 25.04
CA ARG A 83 16.91 -28.36 26.41
C ARG A 83 16.25 -27.26 27.23
N ASP A 84 16.16 -26.08 26.68
CA ASP A 84 15.55 -24.90 27.32
C ASP A 84 14.07 -24.81 26.93
N GLU A 85 13.20 -25.19 27.83
CA GLU A 85 11.74 -25.17 27.60
C GLU A 85 11.19 -23.73 27.48
N GLU A 86 11.78 -22.75 28.17
CA GLU A 86 11.37 -21.34 28.07
C GLU A 86 11.68 -20.81 26.66
N LEU A 87 12.84 -21.15 26.11
CA LEU A 87 13.18 -20.82 24.74
C LEU A 87 12.23 -21.44 23.71
N LYS A 88 11.85 -22.72 23.90
CA LYS A 88 10.88 -23.39 23.02
C LYS A 88 9.53 -22.69 23.05
N GLU A 89 8.94 -22.49 24.21
CA GLU A 89 7.64 -21.83 24.35
C GLU A 89 7.67 -20.42 23.72
N THR A 90 8.77 -19.68 23.91
CA THR A 90 8.93 -18.35 23.36
C THR A 90 9.02 -18.35 21.82
N ILE A 91 9.78 -19.29 21.25
CA ILE A 91 9.90 -19.44 19.79
C ILE A 91 8.58 -19.95 19.18
N GLU A 92 7.92 -20.92 19.78
CA GLU A 92 6.61 -21.41 19.33
C GLU A 92 5.57 -20.27 19.29
N SER A 93 5.47 -19.46 20.34
CA SER A 93 4.60 -18.29 20.36
C SER A 93 4.96 -17.26 19.27
N TYR A 94 6.25 -17.03 19.02
CA TYR A 94 6.71 -16.16 17.95
C TYR A 94 6.32 -16.69 16.56
N VAL A 95 6.50 -18.00 16.32
CA VAL A 95 6.16 -18.70 15.08
C VAL A 95 4.67 -18.62 14.81
N ASP A 96 3.84 -18.94 15.82
CA ASP A 96 2.37 -18.89 15.72
C ASP A 96 1.88 -17.50 15.33
N GLY A 97 2.35 -16.46 16.02
CA GLY A 97 1.97 -15.08 15.73
C GLY A 97 2.49 -14.56 14.37
N LEU A 98 3.60 -15.10 13.86
CA LEU A 98 4.07 -14.78 12.51
C LEU A 98 3.21 -15.47 11.45
N THR A 99 2.96 -16.76 11.61
CA THR A 99 2.20 -17.59 10.66
C THR A 99 0.75 -17.10 10.53
N GLU A 100 0.06 -16.87 11.64
CA GLU A 100 -1.33 -16.36 11.63
C GLU A 100 -1.45 -15.04 10.85
N ASN A 101 -0.52 -14.12 11.08
CA ASN A 101 -0.53 -12.84 10.36
C ASN A 101 -0.12 -12.99 8.88
N ALA A 102 0.76 -13.93 8.56
CA ALA A 102 1.15 -14.23 7.18
C ALA A 102 -0.03 -14.82 6.39
N ASP A 103 -0.77 -15.75 6.97
CA ASP A 103 -1.96 -16.36 6.37
C ASP A 103 -3.06 -15.32 6.09
N GLU A 104 -3.33 -14.39 7.03
CA GLU A 104 -4.30 -13.30 6.82
C GLU A 104 -3.94 -12.43 5.61
N VAL A 105 -2.65 -12.13 5.46
CA VAL A 105 -2.14 -11.31 4.35
C VAL A 105 -2.17 -12.09 3.04
N SER A 106 -1.71 -13.34 3.03
CA SER A 106 -1.73 -14.24 1.87
C SER A 106 -3.14 -14.43 1.32
N ASP A 107 -4.09 -14.73 2.18
CA ASP A 107 -5.51 -14.84 1.85
C ASP A 107 -6.09 -13.61 1.14
N THR A 108 -5.62 -12.44 1.52
CA THR A 108 -6.04 -11.17 0.90
C THR A 108 -5.36 -10.96 -0.45
N LEU A 109 -4.09 -11.33 -0.57
CA LEU A 109 -3.32 -11.22 -1.82
C LEU A 109 -3.86 -12.14 -2.91
N GLU A 110 -4.21 -13.39 -2.58
CA GLU A 110 -4.78 -14.35 -3.55
C GLU A 110 -6.10 -13.89 -4.16
N LYS A 111 -6.93 -13.20 -3.38
CA LYS A 111 -8.29 -12.78 -3.78
C LYS A 111 -8.31 -11.48 -4.56
N THR A 112 -7.18 -10.78 -4.69
CA THR A 112 -7.15 -9.39 -5.19
C THR A 112 -6.14 -9.21 -6.31
N GLN A 113 -6.49 -8.38 -7.33
CA GLN A 113 -5.55 -7.98 -8.39
C GLN A 113 -4.75 -6.75 -7.95
N PHE A 114 -3.47 -6.71 -8.32
CA PHE A 114 -2.63 -5.53 -8.10
C PHE A 114 -3.27 -4.26 -8.67
N GLY A 115 -3.12 -3.16 -7.95
CA GLY A 115 -3.73 -1.86 -8.27
C GLY A 115 -5.00 -1.57 -7.48
N THR A 116 -5.47 -2.52 -6.68
CA THR A 116 -6.52 -2.26 -5.69
C THR A 116 -5.90 -1.78 -4.38
N PHE A 117 -6.64 -0.95 -3.65
CA PHE A 117 -6.26 -0.50 -2.31
C PHE A 117 -6.08 -1.68 -1.36
N ASP A 118 -6.81 -2.76 -1.57
CA ASP A 118 -6.85 -3.92 -0.69
C ASP A 118 -5.51 -4.69 -0.69
N VAL A 119 -4.86 -4.88 -1.86
CA VAL A 119 -3.52 -5.48 -1.95
C VAL A 119 -2.51 -4.67 -1.15
N LEU A 120 -2.48 -3.35 -1.39
CA LEU A 120 -1.55 -2.50 -0.65
C LEU A 120 -1.86 -2.48 0.85
N SER A 121 -3.15 -2.47 1.23
CA SER A 121 -3.58 -2.52 2.63
C SER A 121 -3.14 -3.81 3.31
N ALA A 122 -3.22 -4.96 2.65
CA ALA A 122 -2.76 -6.24 3.16
C ALA A 122 -1.25 -6.22 3.44
N VAL A 123 -0.46 -5.81 2.44
CA VAL A 123 1.00 -5.69 2.57
C VAL A 123 1.41 -4.68 3.68
N LEU A 124 0.64 -3.59 3.83
CA LEU A 124 0.88 -2.59 4.88
C LEU A 124 0.50 -3.08 6.28
N ASN A 125 -0.39 -4.05 6.39
CA ASN A 125 -0.79 -4.64 7.67
C ASN A 125 0.21 -5.68 8.19
N PHE A 126 1.08 -6.21 7.34
CA PHE A 126 2.14 -7.11 7.79
C PHE A 126 3.24 -6.33 8.52
N ASN A 127 3.31 -6.49 9.84
CA ASN A 127 4.24 -5.74 10.70
C ASN A 127 5.62 -6.42 10.78
N TYR A 128 6.30 -6.55 9.64
CA TYR A 128 7.61 -7.19 9.53
C TYR A 128 8.66 -6.58 10.49
N SER A 129 8.63 -5.26 10.71
CA SER A 129 9.61 -4.60 11.59
C SER A 129 9.46 -5.02 13.05
N TRP A 130 8.23 -5.26 13.53
CA TRP A 130 7.98 -5.80 14.86
C TRP A 130 8.45 -7.24 14.97
N LYS A 131 8.22 -8.04 13.94
CA LYS A 131 8.66 -9.44 13.88
C LYS A 131 10.19 -9.54 13.89
N ILE A 132 10.89 -8.70 13.13
CA ILE A 132 12.37 -8.59 13.20
C ILE A 132 12.83 -8.17 14.60
N PHE A 133 12.16 -7.21 15.23
CA PHE A 133 12.49 -6.78 16.58
C PHE A 133 12.33 -7.92 17.59
N LEU A 134 11.22 -8.66 17.53
CA LEU A 134 10.96 -9.81 18.40
C LEU A 134 12.00 -10.91 18.20
N ALA A 135 12.29 -11.29 16.96
CA ALA A 135 13.33 -12.29 16.65
C ALA A 135 14.69 -11.92 17.29
N ARG A 136 15.11 -10.65 17.11
CA ARG A 136 16.35 -10.14 17.71
C ARG A 136 16.30 -10.08 19.22
N LYS A 137 15.14 -9.77 19.82
CA LYS A 137 14.94 -9.73 21.26
C LYS A 137 15.09 -11.14 21.84
N ILE A 138 14.39 -12.13 21.30
CA ILE A 138 14.44 -13.54 21.72
C ILE A 138 15.88 -14.04 21.64
N ARG A 139 16.53 -13.85 20.49
CA ARG A 139 17.93 -14.24 20.24
C ARG A 139 18.90 -13.65 21.29
N ASN A 140 18.69 -12.38 21.66
CA ASN A 140 19.56 -11.72 22.65
C ASN A 140 19.27 -12.17 24.08
N GLU A 141 18.01 -12.40 24.46
CA GLU A 141 17.59 -12.81 25.80
C GLU A 141 18.01 -14.25 26.10
N HIS A 142 18.03 -15.13 25.10
CA HIS A 142 18.38 -16.54 25.22
C HIS A 142 19.75 -16.90 24.62
N SER A 143 20.65 -15.94 24.46
CA SER A 143 21.95 -16.11 23.77
C SER A 143 22.78 -17.28 24.31
N ASP A 144 22.69 -17.61 25.59
CA ASP A 144 23.44 -18.68 26.25
C ASP A 144 22.82 -20.08 25.99
N ALA A 145 21.56 -20.14 25.53
CA ALA A 145 20.83 -21.37 25.25
C ALA A 145 20.71 -21.71 23.76
N LEU A 146 21.11 -20.78 22.88
CA LEU A 146 21.06 -20.97 21.44
C LEU A 146 22.09 -22.00 20.97
N THR A 147 21.69 -22.90 20.10
CA THR A 147 22.59 -23.71 19.28
C THR A 147 22.93 -22.95 17.99
N ASP A 148 24.03 -23.33 17.33
CA ASP A 148 24.40 -22.74 16.03
C ASP A 148 23.27 -22.88 15.00
N GLU A 149 22.53 -23.97 15.03
CA GLU A 149 21.40 -24.26 14.14
C GLU A 149 20.21 -23.33 14.38
N VAL A 150 19.85 -23.08 15.64
CA VAL A 150 18.77 -22.12 16.00
C VAL A 150 19.19 -20.69 15.66
N ASP A 151 20.46 -20.34 15.87
CA ASP A 151 20.98 -19.01 15.55
C ASP A 151 20.97 -18.73 14.04
N GLU A 152 21.36 -19.73 13.22
CA GLU A 152 21.29 -19.67 11.75
C GLU A 152 19.81 -19.56 11.27
N ALA A 153 18.89 -20.33 11.85
CA ALA A 153 17.48 -20.24 11.54
C ALA A 153 16.88 -18.85 11.87
N PHE A 154 17.32 -18.21 12.95
CA PHE A 154 16.95 -16.83 13.23
C PHE A 154 17.47 -15.85 12.16
N ASP A 155 18.72 -16.02 11.69
CA ASP A 155 19.26 -15.19 10.63
C ASP A 155 18.47 -15.33 9.35
N ASP A 156 18.08 -16.54 8.98
CA ASP A 156 17.23 -16.83 7.80
C ASP A 156 15.86 -16.14 7.87
N VAL A 157 15.19 -16.22 9.02
CA VAL A 157 13.90 -15.53 9.25
C VAL A 157 14.06 -14.02 9.19
N ILE A 158 15.10 -13.46 9.85
CA ILE A 158 15.36 -12.02 9.86
C ILE A 158 15.71 -11.52 8.47
N GLU A 159 16.45 -12.29 7.69
CA GLU A 159 16.82 -11.97 6.32
C GLU A 159 15.57 -11.90 5.43
N SER A 160 14.73 -12.94 5.43
CA SER A 160 13.50 -12.96 4.64
C SER A 160 12.56 -11.80 5.00
N LEU A 161 12.37 -11.53 6.28
CA LEU A 161 11.60 -10.38 6.77
C LEU A 161 12.19 -9.03 6.31
N GLY A 162 13.51 -8.95 6.15
CA GLY A 162 14.22 -7.77 5.68
C GLY A 162 13.77 -7.31 4.29
N TYR A 163 13.40 -8.23 3.40
CA TYR A 163 12.95 -7.93 2.03
C TYR A 163 11.56 -7.29 1.97
N PHE A 164 10.73 -7.42 3.02
CA PHE A 164 9.42 -6.76 3.06
C PHE A 164 9.52 -5.23 3.06
N GLY A 165 10.54 -4.67 3.68
CA GLY A 165 10.72 -3.22 3.75
C GLY A 165 10.85 -2.57 2.38
N PRO A 166 11.89 -2.89 1.61
CA PRO A 166 12.09 -2.35 0.26
C PRO A 166 10.95 -2.68 -0.70
N SER A 167 10.42 -3.93 -0.67
CA SER A 167 9.31 -4.36 -1.50
C SER A 167 8.06 -3.51 -1.25
N ARG A 168 7.70 -3.31 0.01
CA ARG A 168 6.57 -2.50 0.45
C ARG A 168 6.71 -1.04 0.00
N GLU A 169 7.89 -0.43 0.12
CA GLU A 169 8.14 0.93 -0.33
C GLU A 169 8.01 1.05 -1.85
N HIS A 170 8.54 0.09 -2.58
CA HIS A 170 8.42 0.06 -4.03
C HIS A 170 6.96 -0.07 -4.48
N PHE A 171 6.19 -0.99 -3.91
CA PHE A 171 4.79 -1.19 -4.28
C PHE A 171 3.91 0.00 -3.87
N LYS A 172 4.19 0.64 -2.76
CA LYS A 172 3.56 1.90 -2.37
C LYS A 172 3.79 2.99 -3.43
N THR A 173 5.01 3.11 -3.93
CA THR A 173 5.35 4.07 -4.97
C THR A 173 4.59 3.78 -6.27
N LEU A 174 4.57 2.52 -6.74
CA LEU A 174 3.81 2.11 -7.92
C LEU A 174 2.30 2.38 -7.75
N TYR A 175 1.76 2.11 -6.57
CA TYR A 175 0.37 2.38 -6.27
C TYR A 175 0.04 3.87 -6.35
N PHE A 176 0.87 4.74 -5.76
CA PHE A 176 0.65 6.19 -5.82
C PHE A 176 0.73 6.72 -7.25
N GLN A 177 1.67 6.26 -8.05
CA GLN A 177 1.78 6.63 -9.46
C GLN A 177 0.51 6.23 -10.22
N TRP A 178 0.01 5.03 -10.02
CA TRP A 178 -1.20 4.55 -10.68
C TRP A 178 -2.46 5.29 -10.23
N GLU A 179 -2.62 5.52 -8.93
CA GLU A 179 -3.73 6.33 -8.40
C GLU A 179 -3.72 7.76 -8.97
N LEU A 180 -2.54 8.36 -9.13
CA LEU A 180 -2.42 9.69 -9.69
C LEU A 180 -2.84 9.74 -11.18
N VAL A 181 -2.48 8.71 -11.96
CA VAL A 181 -2.96 8.56 -13.35
C VAL A 181 -4.48 8.41 -13.38
N ASN A 182 -5.05 7.58 -12.52
CA ASN A 182 -6.49 7.38 -12.42
C ASN A 182 -7.24 8.64 -11.99
N LEU A 183 -6.71 9.37 -11.00
CA LEU A 183 -7.24 10.68 -10.59
C LEU A 183 -7.26 11.65 -11.77
N SER A 184 -6.18 11.73 -12.54
CA SER A 184 -6.08 12.65 -13.68
C SER A 184 -7.11 12.35 -14.73
N ARG A 185 -7.31 11.08 -15.07
CA ARG A 185 -8.35 10.63 -16.02
C ARG A 185 -9.75 10.96 -15.49
N ALA A 186 -10.05 10.60 -14.25
CA ALA A 186 -11.35 10.85 -13.63
C ALA A 186 -11.65 12.36 -13.57
N MET A 187 -10.66 13.18 -13.23
CA MET A 187 -10.81 14.64 -13.22
C MET A 187 -11.08 15.20 -14.61
N LEU A 188 -10.36 14.77 -15.66
CA LEU A 188 -10.61 15.25 -17.03
C LEU A 188 -12.01 14.87 -17.51
N TYR A 189 -12.43 13.63 -17.30
CA TYR A 189 -13.74 13.15 -17.75
C TYR A 189 -14.92 13.85 -17.04
N THR A 190 -14.72 14.29 -15.82
CA THR A 190 -15.78 14.94 -15.03
C THR A 190 -15.71 16.47 -15.04
N ALA A 191 -14.51 17.06 -15.08
CA ALA A 191 -14.32 18.51 -15.07
C ALA A 191 -14.75 19.16 -16.39
N VAL A 192 -14.52 18.51 -17.55
CA VAL A 192 -14.91 19.07 -18.84
C VAL A 192 -16.44 19.20 -18.95
N PRO A 193 -17.26 18.17 -18.71
CA PRO A 193 -18.72 18.33 -18.67
C PRO A 193 -19.19 19.33 -17.60
N ALA A 194 -18.58 19.33 -16.42
CA ALA A 194 -18.90 20.25 -15.34
C ALA A 194 -18.66 21.71 -15.76
N LEU A 195 -17.54 22.00 -16.44
CA LEU A 195 -17.25 23.33 -16.99
C LEU A 195 -18.27 23.74 -18.04
N VAL A 196 -18.60 22.85 -19.00
CA VAL A 196 -19.57 23.12 -20.05
C VAL A 196 -20.93 23.48 -19.44
N VAL A 197 -21.43 22.65 -18.53
CA VAL A 197 -22.71 22.88 -17.85
C VAL A 197 -22.68 24.19 -17.03
N THR A 198 -21.61 24.43 -16.27
CA THR A 198 -21.52 25.63 -15.44
C THR A 198 -21.44 26.91 -16.27
N VAL A 199 -20.68 26.88 -17.38
CA VAL A 199 -20.62 28.04 -18.32
C VAL A 199 -21.96 28.24 -19.02
N ALA A 200 -22.62 27.17 -19.47
CA ALA A 200 -23.94 27.26 -20.07
C ALA A 200 -24.98 27.83 -19.10
N MET A 201 -24.95 27.43 -17.84
CA MET A 201 -25.80 27.99 -16.79
C MET A 201 -25.55 29.49 -16.57
N ILE A 202 -24.28 29.96 -16.63
CA ILE A 202 -23.95 31.37 -16.47
C ILE A 202 -24.43 32.20 -17.67
N LEU A 203 -24.29 31.66 -18.89
CA LEU A 203 -24.56 32.41 -20.11
C LEU A 203 -26.01 32.39 -20.56
N TYR A 204 -26.70 31.27 -20.36
CA TYR A 204 -27.99 31.00 -20.99
C TYR A 204 -29.12 30.69 -20.01
N TYR A 205 -28.84 30.49 -18.70
CA TYR A 205 -29.92 30.17 -17.77
C TYR A 205 -30.76 31.40 -17.43
N ASP A 206 -32.05 31.30 -17.71
CA ASP A 206 -33.09 32.22 -17.24
C ASP A 206 -34.12 31.40 -16.47
N ALA A 207 -34.47 31.82 -15.24
CA ALA A 207 -35.50 31.18 -14.39
C ALA A 207 -36.87 31.03 -15.06
N ARG A 208 -37.11 31.77 -16.14
CA ARG A 208 -38.34 31.65 -16.95
C ARG A 208 -38.25 30.65 -18.10
N ALA A 209 -37.07 30.13 -18.37
CA ALA A 209 -36.80 29.24 -19.52
C ALA A 209 -37.41 27.85 -19.35
N VAL A 210 -37.67 27.38 -18.13
CA VAL A 210 -38.17 26.03 -17.84
C VAL A 210 -39.41 26.09 -16.92
N PRO A 211 -40.54 26.64 -17.42
CA PRO A 211 -41.74 26.79 -16.62
C PRO A 211 -42.37 25.43 -16.28
N GLY A 212 -43.08 25.39 -15.14
CA GLY A 212 -43.82 24.20 -14.70
C GLY A 212 -43.20 23.49 -13.50
N ALA A 213 -43.80 22.37 -13.13
CA ALA A 213 -43.34 21.53 -12.01
C ALA A 213 -43.42 20.05 -12.41
N THR A 214 -42.44 19.28 -12.00
CA THR A 214 -42.34 17.83 -12.15
C THR A 214 -42.28 17.18 -10.77
N LEU A 215 -43.14 16.22 -10.50
CA LEU A 215 -43.23 15.55 -9.19
C LEU A 215 -43.47 16.52 -8.01
N GLY A 216 -44.14 17.64 -8.24
CA GLY A 216 -44.39 18.67 -7.21
C GLY A 216 -43.24 19.64 -6.93
N VAL A 217 -42.12 19.52 -7.66
CA VAL A 217 -40.95 20.41 -7.56
C VAL A 217 -40.88 21.28 -8.81
N SER A 218 -40.59 22.58 -8.65
CA SER A 218 -40.36 23.49 -9.78
C SER A 218 -39.22 22.99 -10.68
N ASN A 219 -39.47 23.02 -12.01
CA ASN A 219 -38.47 22.61 -12.99
C ASN A 219 -37.18 23.44 -12.93
N ASP A 220 -37.27 24.70 -12.51
CA ASP A 220 -36.10 25.56 -12.26
C ASP A 220 -35.22 24.97 -11.17
N VAL A 221 -35.83 24.55 -10.06
CA VAL A 221 -35.07 23.91 -8.94
C VAL A 221 -34.42 22.62 -9.40
N LEU A 222 -35.12 21.80 -10.16
CA LEU A 222 -34.58 20.56 -10.70
C LEU A 222 -33.40 20.81 -11.64
N THR A 223 -33.50 21.80 -12.53
CA THR A 223 -32.44 22.16 -13.48
C THR A 223 -31.19 22.68 -12.75
N VAL A 224 -31.36 23.59 -11.80
CA VAL A 224 -30.25 24.12 -11.01
C VAL A 224 -29.63 23.03 -10.15
N SER A 225 -30.43 22.16 -9.51
CA SER A 225 -29.92 21.06 -8.70
C SER A 225 -29.10 20.08 -9.52
N LEU A 226 -29.57 19.74 -10.73
CA LEU A 226 -28.81 18.86 -11.64
C LEU A 226 -27.48 19.50 -12.06
N ALA A 227 -27.50 20.79 -12.45
CA ALA A 227 -26.30 21.50 -12.83
C ALA A 227 -25.27 21.59 -11.68
N VAL A 228 -25.74 21.87 -10.46
CA VAL A 228 -24.90 21.88 -9.26
C VAL A 228 -24.32 20.50 -8.97
N THR A 229 -25.13 19.45 -9.09
CA THR A 229 -24.67 18.07 -8.91
C THR A 229 -23.54 17.74 -9.88
N ILE A 230 -23.69 18.04 -11.17
CA ILE A 230 -22.65 17.83 -12.18
C ILE A 230 -21.39 18.66 -11.84
N ALA A 231 -21.56 19.91 -11.42
CA ALA A 231 -20.44 20.79 -11.09
C ALA A 231 -19.64 20.34 -9.85
N VAL A 232 -20.25 19.60 -8.93
CA VAL A 232 -19.60 19.14 -7.69
C VAL A 232 -18.89 17.80 -7.86
N VAL A 233 -19.27 16.98 -8.83
CA VAL A 233 -18.65 15.65 -9.05
C VAL A 233 -17.13 15.66 -9.07
N PRO A 234 -16.43 16.56 -9.81
CA PRO A 234 -14.96 16.61 -9.81
C PRO A 234 -14.35 16.80 -8.41
N PHE A 235 -15.00 17.57 -7.55
CA PHE A 235 -14.52 17.80 -6.18
C PHE A 235 -14.71 16.58 -5.30
N ILE A 236 -15.80 15.85 -5.45
CA ILE A 236 -16.02 14.60 -4.71
C ILE A 236 -14.96 13.57 -5.11
N ILE A 237 -14.63 13.46 -6.39
CA ILE A 237 -13.56 12.60 -6.89
C ILE A 237 -12.23 13.02 -6.27
N LEU A 238 -11.85 14.28 -6.37
CA LEU A 238 -10.60 14.78 -5.79
C LEU A 238 -10.51 14.49 -4.29
N LEU A 239 -11.58 14.75 -3.54
CA LEU A 239 -11.63 14.48 -2.10
C LEU A 239 -11.46 12.99 -1.78
N SER A 240 -12.12 12.11 -2.54
CA SER A 240 -12.00 10.65 -2.33
C SER A 240 -10.57 10.14 -2.54
N TYR A 241 -9.87 10.66 -3.55
CA TYR A 241 -8.46 10.33 -3.79
C TYR A 241 -7.53 10.88 -2.71
N ILE A 242 -7.74 12.12 -2.26
CA ILE A 242 -6.97 12.70 -1.15
C ILE A 242 -7.13 11.87 0.13
N LEU A 243 -8.35 11.47 0.47
CA LEU A 243 -8.62 10.63 1.65
C LEU A 243 -7.95 9.25 1.52
N ARG A 244 -7.96 8.65 0.35
CA ARG A 244 -7.30 7.37 0.08
C ARG A 244 -5.79 7.48 0.26
N ILE A 245 -5.15 8.48 -0.38
CA ILE A 245 -3.71 8.74 -0.25
C ILE A 245 -3.34 9.03 1.22
N ALA A 246 -4.13 9.85 1.92
CA ALA A 246 -3.89 10.14 3.33
C ALA A 246 -3.99 8.89 4.22
N THR A 247 -4.91 7.98 3.92
CA THR A 247 -5.05 6.70 4.64
C THR A 247 -3.82 5.82 4.45
N VAL A 248 -3.33 5.68 3.20
CA VAL A 248 -2.10 4.94 2.90
C VAL A 248 -0.90 5.60 3.59
N ALA A 249 -0.76 6.92 3.45
CA ALA A 249 0.34 7.65 4.08
C ALA A 249 0.36 7.45 5.61
N LYS A 250 -0.80 7.53 6.28
CA LYS A 250 -0.90 7.30 7.73
C LYS A 250 -0.41 5.91 8.13
N ARG A 251 -0.75 4.87 7.36
CA ARG A 251 -0.33 3.49 7.63
C ARG A 251 1.15 3.23 7.36
N THR A 252 1.81 4.09 6.57
CA THR A 252 3.23 3.95 6.22
C THR A 252 4.19 4.77 7.08
N LEU A 253 3.67 5.57 8.02
CA LEU A 253 4.51 6.37 8.93
C LEU A 253 5.33 5.53 9.93
N SER A 254 5.04 4.24 10.05
CA SER A 254 5.76 3.29 10.92
C SER A 254 6.85 2.50 10.19
N ILE A 255 7.41 3.02 9.09
CA ILE A 255 8.43 2.34 8.29
C ILE A 255 9.81 2.72 8.81
N GLY A 256 10.63 1.69 9.07
CA GLY A 256 11.99 1.82 9.55
C GLY A 256 12.20 1.18 10.93
N PRO A 257 13.35 1.39 11.56
CA PRO A 257 13.69 0.76 12.84
C PRO A 257 12.84 1.27 14.02
N PHE A 258 11.97 2.26 13.79
CA PHE A 258 11.13 2.85 14.83
C PHE A 258 9.66 2.48 14.62
N ILE A 259 9.03 1.90 15.63
CA ILE A 259 7.63 1.47 15.63
C ILE A 259 6.82 2.51 16.39
N LEU A 260 5.81 3.10 15.72
CA LEU A 260 4.86 3.99 16.38
C LEU A 260 3.96 3.19 17.32
N ARG A 261 3.71 3.73 18.52
CA ARG A 261 2.96 3.09 19.62
C ARG A 261 1.53 2.62 19.28
N GLU A 262 0.94 3.16 18.19
CA GLU A 262 -0.44 2.85 17.76
C GLU A 262 -0.55 1.69 16.74
N THR A 263 0.58 1.11 16.30
CA THR A 263 0.53 -0.09 15.47
C THR A 263 0.09 -1.24 16.35
N LYS A 264 -0.94 -2.02 15.94
CA LYS A 264 -1.39 -3.21 16.67
C LYS A 264 -0.17 -4.04 17.05
N ARG A 265 0.20 -3.99 18.30
CA ARG A 265 0.96 -5.06 18.93
C ARG A 265 -0.02 -6.22 18.98
N SER A 266 0.28 -7.32 18.33
CA SER A 266 -0.32 -8.58 18.76
C SER A 266 0.03 -8.69 20.25
N ASP A 267 -0.98 -8.87 21.10
CA ASP A 267 -0.85 -8.89 22.58
C ASP A 267 -0.12 -10.15 23.09
N ASP A 268 0.73 -10.78 22.28
CA ASP A 268 1.14 -12.16 22.45
C ASP A 268 2.47 -12.36 23.22
N LEU A 269 3.05 -11.32 23.79
CA LEU A 269 4.23 -11.45 24.68
C LEU A 269 4.22 -10.38 25.80
N ASP A 270 3.22 -10.37 26.66
CA ASP A 270 3.29 -9.71 27.98
C ASP A 270 3.61 -10.71 29.08
#